data_dbd841a35f6b90b6adfac47213c5191c
#
_entry.id   dbd841a35f6b90b6adfac47213c5191c
#
_cell.length_a   1.000
_cell.length_b   1.000
_cell.length_c   1.000
_cell.angle_alpha   90.00
_cell.angle_beta   90.00
_cell.angle_gamma   90.00
#
_symmetry.space_group_name_H-M   'P 1'
#
loop_
_entity.id
_entity.type
_entity.pdbx_description
1 polymer ?
#
loop_
_entity_poly.entity_id
_entity_poly.type
_entity_poly.pdbx_seq_one_letter_code
_entity_poly.pdbx_strand_id
1 'polypeptide(L)'
;MLQVFAGYVATSEAELETRREYARQVEKKLALERTLHASEFKFLQSQISPHFLFNTLNLLMRTAYREGAPQTADLICDLADLLRRAYYYKDSICTLAEEMQCARQYLTLQSQRLGPGFSFEVGDVSACGQLMIPVLTIQPLVENAILHGAGEDEHPLHVKVSAAAEDGKLVISVSDNGAGIPEEVLEKLRDHQAGGSGVQNVTERLKLFFGPAAEVDIQSALGSGTRIVLTCPLKKQEEA
;
A
#
# COMPACT_ATOMS: atom_id res chain seq x y z
N MET A 1 -0.66 -44.86 46.66
CA MET A 1 0.15 -44.28 45.60
C MET A 1 -0.69 -43.90 44.36
N LEU A 2 -1.54 -44.79 43.81
CA LEU A 2 -2.41 -44.54 42.63
C LEU A 2 -3.40 -43.37 42.83
N GLN A 3 -4.01 -43.22 44.00
CA GLN A 3 -4.98 -42.11 44.26
C GLN A 3 -4.34 -40.72 44.33
N VAL A 4 -3.08 -40.62 44.79
CA VAL A 4 -2.36 -39.36 44.81
C VAL A 4 -1.96 -38.95 43.39
N PHE A 5 -1.58 -39.91 42.55
CA PHE A 5 -1.26 -39.67 41.15
C PHE A 5 -2.45 -39.23 40.33
N ALA A 6 -3.61 -39.85 40.55
CA ALA A 6 -4.85 -39.49 39.90
C ALA A 6 -5.33 -38.06 40.30
N GLY A 7 -5.15 -37.67 41.57
CA GLY A 7 -5.44 -36.32 42.02
C GLY A 7 -4.52 -35.27 41.39
N TYR A 8 -3.24 -35.56 41.23
CA TYR A 8 -2.28 -34.64 40.58
C TYR A 8 -2.57 -34.45 39.11
N VAL A 9 -2.92 -35.53 38.40
CA VAL A 9 -3.30 -35.45 36.98
C VAL A 9 -4.57 -34.60 36.79
N ALA A 10 -5.61 -34.82 37.63
CA ALA A 10 -6.86 -34.06 37.55
C ALA A 10 -6.66 -32.56 37.85
N THR A 11 -5.81 -32.20 38.79
CA THR A 11 -5.48 -30.78 39.06
C THR A 11 -4.71 -30.16 37.93
N SER A 12 -3.76 -30.88 37.31
CA SER A 12 -2.99 -30.41 36.16
C SER A 12 -3.86 -30.21 34.91
N GLU A 13 -4.84 -31.10 34.67
CA GLU A 13 -5.80 -30.94 33.56
C GLU A 13 -6.72 -29.72 33.77
N ALA A 14 -7.23 -29.51 34.99
CA ALA A 14 -8.04 -28.35 35.33
C ALA A 14 -7.27 -27.00 35.17
N GLU A 15 -5.99 -26.99 35.56
CA GLU A 15 -5.13 -25.81 35.34
C GLU A 15 -4.89 -25.53 33.85
N LEU A 16 -4.69 -26.58 33.04
CA LEU A 16 -4.52 -26.45 31.58
C LEU A 16 -5.80 -25.94 30.90
N GLU A 17 -6.96 -26.43 31.32
CA GLU A 17 -8.25 -25.94 30.82
C GLU A 17 -8.47 -24.46 31.18
N THR A 18 -8.19 -24.07 32.42
CA THR A 18 -8.29 -22.68 32.86
C THR A 18 -7.38 -21.76 32.07
N ARG A 19 -6.12 -22.18 31.81
CA ARG A 19 -5.18 -21.42 30.98
C ARG A 19 -5.64 -21.30 29.53
N ARG A 20 -6.21 -22.35 28.96
CA ARG A 20 -6.78 -22.31 27.59
C ARG A 20 -7.99 -21.38 27.49
N GLU A 21 -8.85 -21.43 28.48
CA GLU A 21 -10.02 -20.53 28.57
C GLU A 21 -9.58 -19.05 28.68
N TYR A 22 -8.60 -18.78 29.55
CA TYR A 22 -8.01 -17.43 29.70
C TYR A 22 -7.36 -16.95 28.39
N ALA A 23 -6.59 -17.79 27.72
CA ALA A 23 -5.97 -17.46 26.43
C ALA A 23 -7.02 -17.12 25.35
N ARG A 24 -8.11 -17.91 25.26
CA ARG A 24 -9.24 -17.63 24.36
C ARG A 24 -9.94 -16.31 24.68
N GLN A 25 -10.12 -15.99 25.96
CA GLN A 25 -10.74 -14.73 26.38
C GLN A 25 -9.84 -13.53 26.01
N VAL A 26 -8.53 -13.64 26.19
CA VAL A 26 -7.55 -12.62 25.79
C VAL A 26 -7.57 -12.41 24.28
N GLU A 27 -7.55 -13.49 23.47
CA GLU A 27 -7.65 -13.39 22.01
C GLU A 27 -8.96 -12.71 21.57
N LYS A 28 -10.09 -13.11 22.19
CA LYS A 28 -11.39 -12.52 21.88
C LYS A 28 -11.47 -11.04 22.24
N LYS A 29 -10.86 -10.65 23.36
CA LYS A 29 -10.75 -9.25 23.78
C LYS A 29 -9.90 -8.43 22.81
N LEU A 30 -8.74 -8.94 22.42
CA LEU A 30 -7.86 -8.28 21.43
C LEU A 30 -8.52 -8.12 20.06
N ALA A 31 -9.27 -9.14 19.62
CA ALA A 31 -10.03 -9.08 18.38
C ALA A 31 -11.13 -8.01 18.44
N LEU A 32 -11.82 -7.91 19.57
CA LEU A 32 -12.87 -6.90 19.80
C LEU A 32 -12.27 -5.48 19.85
N GLU A 33 -11.17 -5.29 20.54
CA GLU A 33 -10.45 -4.00 20.59
C GLU A 33 -9.99 -3.56 19.20
N ARG A 34 -9.42 -4.47 18.39
CA ARG A 34 -9.06 -4.18 16.99
C ARG A 34 -10.27 -3.77 16.15
N THR A 35 -11.41 -4.45 16.33
CA THR A 35 -12.66 -4.12 15.63
C THR A 35 -13.20 -2.76 16.06
N LEU A 36 -13.12 -2.45 17.33
CA LEU A 36 -13.54 -1.16 17.88
C LEU A 36 -12.68 -0.03 17.32
N HIS A 37 -11.35 -0.14 17.39
CA HIS A 37 -10.45 0.86 16.82
C HIS A 37 -10.63 1.04 15.31
N ALA A 38 -10.86 -0.05 14.56
CA ALA A 38 -11.17 0.04 13.14
C ALA A 38 -12.50 0.77 12.88
N SER A 39 -13.51 0.56 13.74
CA SER A 39 -14.80 1.24 13.66
C SER A 39 -14.69 2.73 14.02
N GLU A 40 -13.95 3.06 15.08
CA GLU A 40 -13.69 4.45 15.47
C GLU A 40 -12.92 5.20 14.38
N PHE A 41 -11.92 4.56 13.78
CA PHE A 41 -11.18 5.14 12.67
C PHE A 41 -12.06 5.38 11.43
N LYS A 42 -12.93 4.42 11.08
CA LYS A 42 -13.93 4.59 10.02
C LYS A 42 -14.90 5.71 10.32
N PHE A 43 -15.33 5.84 11.58
CA PHE A 43 -16.21 6.92 12.02
C PHE A 43 -15.53 8.28 11.89
N LEU A 44 -14.27 8.42 12.31
CA LEU A 44 -13.50 9.65 12.14
C LEU A 44 -13.27 10.00 10.65
N GLN A 45 -12.97 9.01 9.81
CA GLN A 45 -12.90 9.21 8.36
C GLN A 45 -14.24 9.66 7.74
N SER A 46 -15.37 9.20 8.28
CA SER A 46 -16.70 9.58 7.77
C SER A 46 -17.12 11.01 8.10
N GLN A 47 -16.45 11.67 9.04
CA GLN A 47 -16.75 13.07 9.40
C GLN A 47 -16.36 14.08 8.30
N ILE A 48 -15.40 13.74 7.43
CA ILE A 48 -15.16 14.53 6.22
C ILE A 48 -16.08 13.95 5.14
N SER A 49 -17.17 14.65 4.82
CA SER A 49 -18.07 14.22 3.75
C SER A 49 -17.30 14.19 2.42
N PRO A 50 -17.11 13.00 1.80
CA PRO A 50 -16.43 12.93 0.50
C PRO A 50 -17.13 13.80 -0.55
N HIS A 51 -18.44 13.87 -0.49
CA HIS A 51 -19.25 14.71 -1.38
C HIS A 51 -18.92 16.20 -1.23
N PHE A 52 -18.76 16.70 0.00
CA PHE A 52 -18.35 18.09 0.22
C PHE A 52 -16.94 18.35 -0.33
N LEU A 53 -16.00 17.43 -0.10
CA LEU A 53 -14.64 17.54 -0.59
C LEU A 53 -14.62 17.62 -2.13
N PHE A 54 -15.30 16.71 -2.82
CA PHE A 54 -15.35 16.70 -4.29
C PHE A 54 -16.08 17.91 -4.87
N ASN A 55 -17.14 18.37 -4.23
CA ASN A 55 -17.83 19.60 -4.66
C ASN A 55 -16.93 20.84 -4.54
N THR A 56 -16.13 20.91 -3.46
CA THR A 56 -15.17 22.00 -3.25
C THR A 56 -14.06 21.96 -4.28
N LEU A 57 -13.47 20.78 -4.57
CA LEU A 57 -12.46 20.63 -5.61
C LEU A 57 -13.00 21.01 -7.00
N ASN A 58 -14.21 20.58 -7.34
CA ASN A 58 -14.88 20.96 -8.59
C ASN A 58 -15.10 22.48 -8.69
N LEU A 59 -15.46 23.15 -7.60
CA LEU A 59 -15.60 24.59 -7.56
C LEU A 59 -14.25 25.27 -7.80
N LEU A 60 -13.19 24.84 -7.11
CA LEU A 60 -11.84 25.36 -7.28
C LEU A 60 -11.32 25.19 -8.72
N MET A 61 -11.51 24.01 -9.31
CA MET A 61 -11.14 23.71 -10.69
C MET A 61 -11.83 24.69 -11.67
N ARG A 62 -13.16 24.88 -11.54
CA ARG A 62 -13.92 25.82 -12.39
C ARG A 62 -13.47 27.26 -12.18
N THR A 63 -13.10 27.64 -10.97
CA THR A 63 -12.60 28.98 -10.66
C THR A 63 -11.23 29.20 -11.32
N ALA A 64 -10.32 28.24 -11.22
CA ALA A 64 -9.02 28.30 -11.87
C ALA A 64 -9.13 28.43 -13.40
N TYR A 65 -10.04 27.70 -14.04
CA TYR A 65 -10.31 27.87 -15.48
C TYR A 65 -10.83 29.27 -15.83
N ARG A 66 -11.73 29.84 -15.03
CA ARG A 66 -12.25 31.22 -15.26
C ARG A 66 -11.19 32.27 -15.07
N GLU A 67 -10.22 32.06 -14.19
CA GLU A 67 -9.10 32.96 -13.92
C GLU A 67 -7.95 32.81 -14.94
N GLY A 68 -8.08 31.91 -15.92
CA GLY A 68 -7.07 31.68 -16.95
C GLY A 68 -5.86 30.88 -16.44
N ALA A 69 -6.04 30.06 -15.38
CA ALA A 69 -5.02 29.20 -14.79
C ALA A 69 -5.29 27.72 -15.10
N PRO A 70 -5.18 27.27 -16.37
CA PRO A 70 -5.50 25.89 -16.75
C PRO A 70 -4.61 24.86 -16.04
N GLN A 71 -3.33 25.14 -15.86
CA GLN A 71 -2.42 24.23 -15.14
C GLN A 71 -2.88 23.97 -13.70
N THR A 72 -3.35 25.01 -13.00
CA THR A 72 -3.90 24.85 -11.65
C THR A 72 -5.19 24.01 -11.68
N ALA A 73 -6.03 24.20 -12.68
CA ALA A 73 -7.26 23.43 -12.84
C ALA A 73 -6.95 21.94 -13.07
N ASP A 74 -5.98 21.62 -13.91
CA ASP A 74 -5.54 20.25 -14.19
C ASP A 74 -4.98 19.55 -12.93
N LEU A 75 -4.16 20.28 -12.15
CA LEU A 75 -3.65 19.75 -10.86
C LEU A 75 -4.78 19.46 -9.86
N ILE A 76 -5.80 20.30 -9.81
CA ILE A 76 -6.98 20.07 -8.94
C ILE A 76 -7.77 18.85 -9.44
N CYS A 77 -7.88 18.65 -10.74
CA CYS A 77 -8.53 17.49 -11.34
C CYS A 77 -7.78 16.19 -10.96
N ASP A 78 -6.48 16.15 -11.15
CA ASP A 78 -5.62 15.02 -10.77
C ASP A 78 -5.75 14.69 -9.28
N LEU A 79 -5.74 15.70 -8.42
CA LEU A 79 -5.94 15.51 -6.97
C LEU A 79 -7.33 14.92 -6.67
N ALA A 80 -8.39 15.42 -7.33
CA ALA A 80 -9.74 14.91 -7.13
C ALA A 80 -9.86 13.43 -7.54
N ASP A 81 -9.21 13.02 -8.63
CA ASP A 81 -9.22 11.63 -9.10
C ASP A 81 -8.45 10.70 -8.17
N LEU A 82 -7.28 11.10 -7.67
CA LEU A 82 -6.52 10.36 -6.66
C LEU A 82 -7.33 10.15 -5.38
N LEU A 83 -7.96 11.20 -4.86
CA LEU A 83 -8.82 11.11 -3.68
C LEU A 83 -10.04 10.21 -3.92
N ARG A 84 -10.66 10.29 -5.10
CA ARG A 84 -11.81 9.44 -5.45
C ARG A 84 -11.43 7.96 -5.42
N ARG A 85 -10.28 7.59 -5.94
CA ARG A 85 -9.77 6.22 -5.89
C ARG A 85 -9.54 5.76 -4.45
N ALA A 86 -8.90 6.58 -3.63
CA ALA A 86 -8.63 6.25 -2.22
C ALA A 86 -9.90 6.06 -1.39
N TYR A 87 -10.98 6.83 -1.68
CA TYR A 87 -12.22 6.76 -0.93
C TYR A 87 -13.19 5.69 -1.40
N TYR A 88 -13.37 5.51 -2.72
CA TYR A 88 -14.45 4.69 -3.26
C TYR A 88 -14.03 3.35 -3.83
N TYR A 89 -12.76 3.20 -4.22
CA TYR A 89 -12.30 2.01 -4.95
C TYR A 89 -11.22 1.19 -4.21
N LYS A 90 -10.98 1.49 -2.96
CA LYS A 90 -9.91 0.88 -2.14
C LYS A 90 -9.90 -0.66 -2.15
N ASP A 91 -11.09 -1.30 -2.21
CA ASP A 91 -11.23 -2.76 -2.21
C ASP A 91 -11.57 -3.33 -3.61
N SER A 92 -11.43 -2.51 -4.66
CA SER A 92 -11.76 -2.86 -6.04
C SER A 92 -10.53 -3.39 -6.78
N ILE A 93 -10.77 -3.92 -7.97
CA ILE A 93 -9.75 -4.29 -8.95
C ILE A 93 -9.79 -3.31 -10.12
N CYS A 94 -8.66 -3.08 -10.73
CA CYS A 94 -8.52 -2.23 -11.91
C CYS A 94 -7.47 -2.81 -12.85
N THR A 95 -7.31 -2.20 -14.01
CA THR A 95 -6.24 -2.57 -14.92
C THR A 95 -4.88 -2.03 -14.46
N LEU A 96 -3.80 -2.71 -14.82
CA LEU A 96 -2.44 -2.22 -14.58
C LEU A 96 -2.22 -0.84 -15.21
N ALA A 97 -2.79 -0.61 -16.41
CA ALA A 97 -2.70 0.69 -17.07
C ALA A 97 -3.31 1.82 -16.21
N GLU A 98 -4.44 1.56 -15.55
CA GLU A 98 -5.08 2.55 -14.65
C GLU A 98 -4.22 2.83 -13.41
N GLU A 99 -3.58 1.83 -12.80
CA GLU A 99 -2.67 2.04 -11.67
C GLU A 99 -1.40 2.80 -12.09
N MET A 100 -0.82 2.48 -13.26
CA MET A 100 0.32 3.21 -13.82
C MET A 100 -0.03 4.67 -14.14
N GLN A 101 -1.23 4.90 -14.65
CA GLN A 101 -1.73 6.26 -14.90
C GLN A 101 -1.90 7.04 -13.60
N CYS A 102 -2.43 6.42 -12.53
CA CYS A 102 -2.51 7.04 -11.21
C CYS A 102 -1.15 7.38 -10.63
N ALA A 103 -0.21 6.46 -10.73
CA ALA A 103 1.17 6.70 -10.31
C ALA A 103 1.76 7.91 -11.05
N ARG A 104 1.53 8.01 -12.37
CA ARG A 104 1.97 9.14 -13.20
C ARG A 104 1.34 10.46 -12.75
N GLN A 105 0.01 10.49 -12.52
CA GLN A 105 -0.70 11.68 -12.04
C GLN A 105 -0.15 12.13 -10.68
N TYR A 106 0.03 11.19 -9.74
CA TYR A 106 0.60 11.49 -8.43
C TYR A 106 2.02 12.06 -8.53
N LEU A 107 2.89 11.44 -9.32
CA LEU A 107 4.26 11.90 -9.53
C LEU A 107 4.32 13.28 -10.21
N THR A 108 3.39 13.56 -11.12
CA THR A 108 3.24 14.88 -11.74
C THR A 108 2.88 15.95 -10.70
N LEU A 109 1.92 15.68 -9.82
CA LEU A 109 1.58 16.56 -8.70
C LEU A 109 2.78 16.82 -7.79
N GLN A 110 3.52 15.76 -7.44
CA GLN A 110 4.69 15.88 -6.57
C GLN A 110 5.84 16.64 -7.25
N SER A 111 6.00 16.52 -8.57
CA SER A 111 7.03 17.27 -9.30
C SER A 111 6.79 18.78 -9.27
N GLN A 112 5.54 19.22 -9.28
CA GLN A 112 5.21 20.65 -9.10
C GLN A 112 5.51 21.15 -7.69
N ARG A 113 5.33 20.28 -6.68
CA ARG A 113 5.60 20.61 -5.28
C ARG A 113 7.09 20.63 -4.95
N LEU A 114 7.84 19.63 -5.44
CA LEU A 114 9.25 19.42 -5.10
C LEU A 114 10.20 20.22 -6.01
N GLY A 115 9.70 20.67 -7.17
CA GLY A 115 10.48 21.50 -8.09
C GLY A 115 11.64 20.77 -8.77
N PRO A 116 12.71 21.50 -9.17
CA PRO A 116 13.79 20.94 -10.02
C PRO A 116 14.61 19.82 -9.38
N GLY A 117 14.54 19.66 -8.05
CA GLY A 117 15.21 18.59 -7.33
C GLY A 117 14.52 17.22 -7.45
N PHE A 118 13.41 17.13 -8.18
CA PHE A 118 12.65 15.88 -8.35
C PHE A 118 12.45 15.55 -9.82
N SER A 119 12.62 14.26 -10.15
CA SER A 119 12.33 13.71 -11.47
C SER A 119 11.73 12.33 -11.37
N PHE A 120 11.01 11.89 -12.40
CA PHE A 120 10.42 10.56 -12.40
C PHE A 120 10.32 9.95 -13.79
N GLU A 121 10.25 8.63 -13.84
CA GLU A 121 10.00 7.84 -15.04
C GLU A 121 8.89 6.82 -14.76
N VAL A 122 7.87 6.77 -15.62
CA VAL A 122 6.83 5.74 -15.59
C VAL A 122 6.85 5.01 -16.92
N GLY A 123 7.22 3.72 -16.89
CA GLY A 123 7.38 2.87 -18.06
C GLY A 123 6.08 2.68 -18.85
N ASP A 124 6.24 2.28 -20.08
CA ASP A 124 5.13 1.85 -20.94
C ASP A 124 4.67 0.44 -20.55
N VAL A 125 3.37 0.25 -20.50
CA VAL A 125 2.72 -1.03 -20.18
C VAL A 125 1.75 -1.48 -21.26
N SER A 126 1.90 -0.98 -22.49
CA SER A 126 1.00 -1.31 -23.61
C SER A 126 0.83 -2.82 -23.82
N ALA A 127 1.88 -3.61 -23.57
CA ALA A 127 1.86 -5.06 -23.73
C ALA A 127 1.13 -5.82 -22.59
N CYS A 128 1.00 -5.23 -21.39
CA CYS A 128 0.43 -5.88 -20.20
C CYS A 128 -0.60 -5.02 -19.44
N GLY A 129 -0.92 -3.85 -19.95
CA GLY A 129 -1.77 -2.86 -19.29
C GLY A 129 -3.19 -3.31 -18.98
N GLN A 130 -3.72 -4.32 -19.70
CA GLN A 130 -5.05 -4.89 -19.46
C GLN A 130 -5.10 -5.92 -18.33
N LEU A 131 -3.96 -6.29 -17.75
CA LEU A 131 -3.92 -7.19 -16.60
C LEU A 131 -4.63 -6.56 -15.41
N MET A 132 -5.47 -7.37 -14.75
CA MET A 132 -6.23 -6.93 -13.59
C MET A 132 -5.39 -7.07 -12.32
N ILE A 133 -5.33 -6.00 -11.54
CA ILE A 133 -4.63 -5.95 -10.25
C ILE A 133 -5.52 -5.24 -9.21
N PRO A 134 -5.27 -5.43 -7.91
CA PRO A 134 -5.96 -4.67 -6.87
C PRO A 134 -5.63 -3.18 -6.96
N VAL A 135 -6.61 -2.32 -6.76
CA VAL A 135 -6.42 -0.86 -6.63
C VAL A 135 -5.47 -0.54 -5.47
N LEU A 136 -4.70 0.54 -5.57
CA LEU A 136 -3.68 0.94 -4.60
C LEU A 136 -2.55 -0.09 -4.44
N THR A 137 -2.17 -0.74 -5.53
CA THR A 137 -1.00 -1.63 -5.57
C THR A 137 0.29 -0.85 -5.77
N ILE A 138 0.32 0.10 -6.70
CA ILE A 138 1.52 0.87 -7.07
C ILE A 138 1.60 2.17 -6.27
N GLN A 139 0.50 2.87 -6.09
CA GLN A 139 0.47 4.19 -5.47
C GLN A 139 1.14 4.24 -4.09
N PRO A 140 0.88 3.32 -3.10
CA PRO A 140 1.54 3.39 -1.80
C PRO A 140 3.06 3.21 -1.87
N LEU A 141 3.55 2.48 -2.87
CA LEU A 141 5.00 2.30 -3.07
C LEU A 141 5.64 3.58 -3.60
N VAL A 142 4.96 4.27 -4.51
CA VAL A 142 5.39 5.57 -5.04
C VAL A 142 5.35 6.65 -3.94
N GLU A 143 4.32 6.64 -3.08
CA GLU A 143 4.24 7.52 -1.91
C GLU A 143 5.41 7.30 -0.96
N ASN A 144 5.76 6.05 -0.67
CA ASN A 144 6.92 5.69 0.16
C ASN A 144 8.24 6.17 -0.47
N ALA A 145 8.42 5.98 -1.78
CA ALA A 145 9.60 6.43 -2.50
C ALA A 145 9.82 7.95 -2.39
N ILE A 146 8.75 8.73 -2.39
CA ILE A 146 8.84 10.20 -2.21
C ILE A 146 9.03 10.57 -0.73
N LEU A 147 8.25 9.97 0.18
CA LEU A 147 8.25 10.32 1.59
C LEU A 147 9.59 10.00 2.27
N HIS A 148 10.17 8.86 1.91
CA HIS A 148 11.39 8.34 2.51
C HIS A 148 12.62 8.51 1.63
N GLY A 149 12.44 8.75 0.32
CA GLY A 149 13.52 9.01 -0.61
C GLY A 149 14.07 10.43 -0.51
N ALA A 150 13.24 11.41 -0.15
CA ALA A 150 13.68 12.78 0.10
C ALA A 150 14.48 12.84 1.42
N GLY A 151 15.79 12.59 1.35
CA GLY A 151 16.71 12.78 2.46
C GLY A 151 17.01 14.25 2.72
N GLU A 152 17.79 14.53 3.77
CA GLU A 152 18.33 15.88 4.06
C GLU A 152 19.43 16.30 3.07
N ASP A 153 19.92 15.38 2.25
CA ASP A 153 20.96 15.62 1.26
C ASP A 153 20.39 16.28 0.01
N GLU A 154 21.13 17.25 -0.55
CA GLU A 154 20.76 18.05 -1.75
C GLU A 154 20.77 17.23 -3.07
N HIS A 155 20.76 15.89 -3.01
CA HIS A 155 20.73 15.08 -4.23
C HIS A 155 19.33 15.05 -4.84
N PRO A 156 19.22 15.30 -6.17
CA PRO A 156 17.93 15.21 -6.85
C PRO A 156 17.32 13.81 -6.69
N LEU A 157 16.09 13.77 -6.17
CA LEU A 157 15.34 12.53 -6.04
C LEU A 157 14.82 12.08 -7.42
N HIS A 158 15.08 10.84 -7.77
CA HIS A 158 14.54 10.22 -8.97
C HIS A 158 13.71 8.97 -8.62
N VAL A 159 12.46 8.93 -9.06
CA VAL A 159 11.57 7.79 -8.86
C VAL A 159 11.26 7.13 -10.20
N LYS A 160 11.44 5.82 -10.27
CA LYS A 160 11.15 5.02 -11.47
C LYS A 160 10.10 3.95 -11.17
N VAL A 161 9.07 3.89 -12.00
CA VAL A 161 8.02 2.87 -11.97
C VAL A 161 8.03 2.11 -13.27
N SER A 162 8.07 0.79 -13.20
CA SER A 162 8.02 -0.08 -14.39
C SER A 162 7.20 -1.34 -14.11
N ALA A 163 6.62 -1.90 -15.16
CA ALA A 163 5.96 -3.19 -15.09
C ALA A 163 6.16 -3.96 -16.42
N ALA A 164 6.30 -5.28 -16.32
CA ALA A 164 6.42 -6.19 -17.45
C ALA A 164 5.72 -7.52 -17.14
N ALA A 165 5.22 -8.17 -18.17
CA ALA A 165 4.68 -9.52 -18.10
C ALA A 165 5.62 -10.47 -18.83
N GLU A 166 6.33 -11.31 -18.08
CA GLU A 166 7.35 -12.23 -18.60
C GLU A 166 7.20 -13.60 -17.91
N ASP A 167 7.40 -14.68 -18.65
CA ASP A 167 7.40 -16.06 -18.14
C ASP A 167 6.17 -16.43 -17.29
N GLY A 168 4.99 -15.92 -17.65
CA GLY A 168 3.76 -16.18 -16.92
C GLY A 168 3.66 -15.43 -15.58
N LYS A 169 4.47 -14.40 -15.35
CA LYS A 169 4.46 -13.54 -14.18
C LYS A 169 4.31 -12.08 -14.58
N LEU A 170 3.61 -11.32 -13.76
CA LEU A 170 3.62 -9.87 -13.80
C LEU A 170 4.67 -9.39 -12.79
N VAL A 171 5.66 -8.65 -13.25
CA VAL A 171 6.68 -8.01 -12.43
C VAL A 171 6.46 -6.52 -12.44
N ILE A 172 6.25 -5.92 -11.27
CA ILE A 172 6.11 -4.47 -11.08
C ILE A 172 7.28 -4.01 -10.20
N SER A 173 7.97 -2.95 -10.59
CA SER A 173 9.09 -2.40 -9.83
C SER A 173 8.89 -0.91 -9.61
N VAL A 174 9.05 -0.49 -8.36
CA VAL A 174 9.15 0.92 -7.95
C VAL A 174 10.51 1.11 -7.31
N SER A 175 11.29 2.06 -7.79
CA SER A 175 12.63 2.37 -7.26
C SER A 175 12.87 3.86 -7.13
N ASP A 176 13.63 4.23 -6.13
CA ASP A 176 14.15 5.57 -5.90
C ASP A 176 15.67 5.54 -5.70
N ASN A 177 16.31 6.68 -5.84
CA ASN A 177 17.71 6.92 -5.57
C ASN A 177 17.94 7.72 -4.25
N GLY A 178 16.98 7.63 -3.33
CA GLY A 178 16.97 8.43 -2.11
C GLY A 178 17.83 7.88 -0.97
N ALA A 179 17.48 8.23 0.26
CA ALA A 179 18.26 7.92 1.46
C ALA A 179 18.43 6.41 1.75
N GLY A 180 17.58 5.57 1.19
CA GLY A 180 17.56 4.14 1.48
C GLY A 180 17.05 3.80 2.90
N ILE A 181 17.03 2.51 3.22
CA ILE A 181 16.51 1.98 4.48
C ILE A 181 17.66 1.33 5.25
N PRO A 182 17.85 1.66 6.55
CA PRO A 182 18.81 0.96 7.41
C PRO A 182 18.49 -0.53 7.51
N GLU A 183 19.53 -1.39 7.55
CA GLU A 183 19.36 -2.86 7.58
C GLU A 183 18.46 -3.34 8.72
N GLU A 184 18.60 -2.76 9.92
CA GLU A 184 17.76 -3.11 11.08
C GLU A 184 16.26 -2.87 10.84
N VAL A 185 15.91 -1.85 10.04
CA VAL A 185 14.53 -1.54 9.65
C VAL A 185 14.08 -2.46 8.52
N LEU A 186 14.99 -2.72 7.57
CA LEU A 186 14.74 -3.60 6.44
C LEU A 186 14.43 -5.04 6.87
N GLU A 187 15.17 -5.57 7.84
CA GLU A 187 14.91 -6.88 8.46
C GLU A 187 13.51 -6.93 9.10
N LYS A 188 13.13 -5.90 9.86
CA LYS A 188 11.78 -5.82 10.46
C LYS A 188 10.66 -5.75 9.42
N LEU A 189 10.91 -5.09 8.29
CA LEU A 189 9.96 -5.03 7.17
C LEU A 189 9.81 -6.41 6.49
N ARG A 190 10.92 -7.13 6.31
CA ARG A 190 10.93 -8.50 5.74
C ARG A 190 10.23 -9.51 6.66
N ASP A 191 10.44 -9.41 7.97
CA ASP A 191 9.85 -10.29 8.98
C ASP A 191 8.37 -9.98 9.30
N HIS A 192 7.73 -9.06 8.57
CA HIS A 192 6.36 -8.61 8.81
C HIS A 192 6.10 -8.08 10.25
N GLN A 193 7.15 -7.70 10.99
CA GLN A 193 7.03 -7.19 12.36
C GLN A 193 6.73 -5.68 12.42
N ALA A 194 6.94 -4.95 11.32
CA ALA A 194 6.58 -3.54 11.20
C ALA A 194 5.10 -3.42 10.83
N GLY A 195 4.22 -3.52 11.81
CA GLY A 195 2.78 -3.42 11.61
C GLY A 195 2.37 -2.09 10.98
N GLY A 196 1.56 -2.12 9.91
CA GLY A 196 0.91 -0.95 9.34
C GLY A 196 1.70 -0.21 8.26
N SER A 197 2.81 -0.76 7.74
CA SER A 197 3.52 -0.16 6.61
C SER A 197 2.70 -0.28 5.30
N GLY A 198 2.78 0.74 4.43
CA GLY A 198 2.13 0.70 3.11
C GLY A 198 2.51 -0.54 2.30
N VAL A 199 3.75 -1.00 2.40
CA VAL A 199 4.27 -2.21 1.74
C VAL A 199 3.58 -3.48 2.27
N GLN A 200 3.35 -3.59 3.58
CA GLN A 200 2.67 -4.74 4.17
C GLN A 200 1.22 -4.84 3.66
N ASN A 201 0.49 -3.73 3.62
CA ASN A 201 -0.87 -3.69 3.09
C ASN A 201 -0.92 -4.11 1.61
N VAL A 202 0.06 -3.68 0.81
CA VAL A 202 0.20 -4.12 -0.58
C VAL A 202 0.47 -5.62 -0.65
N THR A 203 1.39 -6.14 0.17
CA THR A 203 1.75 -7.57 0.21
C THR A 203 0.53 -8.45 0.54
N GLU A 204 -0.23 -8.10 1.57
CA GLU A 204 -1.43 -8.83 1.97
C GLU A 204 -2.49 -8.83 0.87
N ARG A 205 -2.71 -7.67 0.23
CA ARG A 205 -3.67 -7.51 -0.86
C ARG A 205 -3.29 -8.33 -2.10
N LEU A 206 -2.00 -8.33 -2.46
CA LEU A 206 -1.51 -9.15 -3.56
C LEU A 206 -1.66 -10.65 -3.29
N LYS A 207 -1.34 -11.12 -2.08
CA LYS A 207 -1.53 -12.52 -1.68
C LYS A 207 -3.00 -12.94 -1.67
N LEU A 208 -3.91 -12.03 -1.29
CA LEU A 208 -5.36 -12.30 -1.35
C LEU A 208 -5.85 -12.42 -2.80
N PHE A 209 -5.33 -11.62 -3.72
CA PHE A 209 -5.79 -11.59 -5.10
C PHE A 209 -5.10 -12.64 -5.99
N PHE A 210 -3.77 -12.72 -5.95
CA PHE A 210 -2.97 -13.62 -6.78
C PHE A 210 -2.65 -14.98 -6.11
N GLY A 211 -2.95 -15.12 -4.82
CA GLY A 211 -2.59 -16.29 -4.02
C GLY A 211 -1.22 -16.19 -3.34
N PRO A 212 -0.82 -17.22 -2.59
CA PRO A 212 0.40 -17.22 -1.78
C PRO A 212 1.71 -17.17 -2.58
N ALA A 213 1.65 -17.40 -3.89
CA ALA A 213 2.80 -17.29 -4.80
C ALA A 213 3.11 -15.84 -5.23
N ALA A 214 2.31 -14.86 -4.81
CA ALA A 214 2.66 -13.45 -4.97
C ALA A 214 3.75 -13.07 -3.96
N GLU A 215 4.83 -12.48 -4.46
CA GLU A 215 6.03 -12.12 -3.71
C GLU A 215 6.28 -10.62 -3.76
N VAL A 216 6.80 -10.08 -2.68
CA VAL A 216 7.28 -8.69 -2.58
C VAL A 216 8.71 -8.74 -2.07
N ASP A 217 9.64 -8.27 -2.88
CA ASP A 217 11.05 -8.15 -2.54
C ASP A 217 11.43 -6.68 -2.33
N ILE A 218 12.18 -6.39 -1.25
CA ILE A 218 12.64 -5.06 -0.91
C ILE A 218 14.16 -5.07 -0.88
N GLN A 219 14.76 -4.31 -1.77
CA GLN A 219 16.19 -4.11 -1.89
C GLN A 219 16.49 -2.65 -1.54
N SER A 220 17.27 -2.43 -0.50
CA SER A 220 17.67 -1.08 -0.08
C SER A 220 18.99 -1.10 0.64
N ALA A 221 19.72 0.01 0.54
CA ALA A 221 20.90 0.27 1.35
C ALA A 221 20.99 1.78 1.60
N LEU A 222 21.50 2.18 2.76
CA LEU A 222 21.68 3.58 3.12
C LEU A 222 22.48 4.31 2.05
N GLY A 223 21.97 5.46 1.58
CA GLY A 223 22.57 6.29 0.55
C GLY A 223 22.49 5.73 -0.87
N SER A 224 21.81 4.59 -1.08
CA SER A 224 21.70 3.92 -2.40
C SER A 224 20.26 3.84 -2.92
N GLY A 225 19.31 4.40 -2.17
CA GLY A 225 17.88 4.34 -2.49
C GLY A 225 17.22 3.02 -2.13
N THR A 226 15.99 2.86 -2.63
CA THR A 226 15.16 1.68 -2.39
C THR A 226 14.58 1.17 -3.69
N ARG A 227 14.50 -0.14 -3.83
CA ARG A 227 13.80 -0.83 -4.93
C ARG A 227 12.85 -1.87 -4.35
N ILE A 228 11.57 -1.75 -4.69
CA ILE A 228 10.52 -2.70 -4.33
C ILE A 228 10.06 -3.39 -5.60
N VAL A 229 10.09 -4.74 -5.59
CA VAL A 229 9.69 -5.57 -6.72
C VAL A 229 8.53 -6.45 -6.29
N LEU A 230 7.42 -6.35 -7.00
CA LEU A 230 6.24 -7.19 -6.86
C LEU A 230 6.27 -8.24 -7.96
N THR A 231 6.19 -9.51 -7.61
CA THR A 231 6.12 -10.61 -8.57
C THR A 231 4.81 -11.35 -8.36
N CYS A 232 3.92 -11.28 -9.35
CA CYS A 232 2.58 -11.85 -9.29
C CYS A 232 2.42 -12.94 -10.36
N PRO A 233 1.96 -14.16 -10.02
CA PRO A 233 1.70 -15.17 -11.01
C PRO A 233 0.51 -14.75 -11.89
N LEU A 234 0.69 -14.79 -13.20
CA LEU A 234 -0.43 -14.65 -14.12
C LEU A 234 -1.18 -15.99 -14.13
N LYS A 235 -2.42 -16.00 -13.62
CA LYS A 235 -3.29 -17.16 -13.82
C LYS A 235 -3.45 -17.35 -15.33
N LYS A 236 -3.15 -18.55 -15.86
CA LYS A 236 -3.66 -18.93 -17.16
C LYS A 236 -5.17 -18.72 -17.09
N GLN A 237 -5.71 -17.87 -17.96
CA GLN A 237 -7.16 -17.84 -18.15
C GLN A 237 -7.52 -19.27 -18.56
N GLU A 238 -8.12 -20.02 -17.65
CA GLU A 238 -8.87 -21.23 -18.03
C GLU A 238 -10.00 -20.69 -18.90
N GLU A 239 -9.97 -21.10 -20.16
CA GLU A 239 -11.02 -20.86 -21.13
C GLU A 239 -12.36 -21.29 -20.51
N ALA A 240 -13.25 -20.29 -20.30
CA ALA A 240 -14.63 -20.52 -19.92
C ALA A 240 -15.48 -20.63 -21.20
#